data_c61f5ff8ee9f00c325cc9d07428b5aee
#
_entry.id   c61f5ff8ee9f00c325cc9d07428b5aee
#
_cell.length_a   1.000
_cell.length_b   1.000
_cell.length_c   1.000
_cell.angle_alpha   90.00
_cell.angle_beta   90.00
_cell.angle_gamma   90.00
#
_symmetry.space_group_name_H-M   'P 1'
#
loop_
_entity.id
_entity.type
_entity.pdbx_description
1 polymer ?
#
loop_
_entity_poly.entity_id
_entity_poly.type
_entity_poly.pdbx_seq_one_letter_code
_entity_poly.pdbx_strand_id
1 'polypeptide(L)'
;MTPNPDRVLIFDTTLRDGEQSPGCSMTRPEKLRVARALAELGVDVIEAGFPAASRGDWESVNAVAREIQGATICGLARCNREDIELAARALKDAPRHRIHVFLATSAIHRQYKLNMAQEEILRTAIDGVRMARELCDDVEFSPEDASRTELEFLAQVVEAAIEAGASTVNIPDTVGYTVPDEFAELFRYLRKNVRGIDGIRLSVHCHDDLGMAVANSLTAVVAGARQVECTINGIGERAGNCSLEEVVMALKTREAFFNTTTGIQTSRLYPTSRLVSNITGMPIPRNKAVVGENAFAHEAGIHQHGMLKHHSTYEILRPEDVGLSRSHLVLGKHSGRHAFRERVKALGFELDEAEFNRVFEEFKALADKKKELFDGDIEALVLRAEGAANGPWTLLDLQTVAHMNVPAEAVVRLQHADGRVAERATTGDGPVDAAFKAIEAATGINVMLRKFEVHGVTEGEDAQGEAVVYVEYNQRTYRGSSVSTNIIESSTKAFLEVINRIELSQAGTRSRDERTGAAQVAQTAV
;
A
#
# COMPACT_ATOMS: atom_id res chain seq x y z
N MET A 1 23.39 2.42 32.06
CA MET A 1 22.39 3.20 31.30
C MET A 1 22.72 2.98 29.83
N THR A 2 21.87 2.28 29.07
CA THR A 2 21.99 2.27 27.63
C THR A 2 21.82 3.72 27.15
N PRO A 3 22.72 4.27 26.31
CA PRO A 3 22.54 5.60 25.77
C PRO A 3 21.17 5.67 25.09
N ASN A 4 20.49 6.82 25.24
CA ASN A 4 19.21 7.06 24.55
C ASN A 4 19.43 6.81 23.05
N PRO A 5 18.60 5.99 22.39
CA PRO A 5 18.81 5.68 20.97
C PRO A 5 18.80 6.95 20.14
N ASP A 6 19.73 7.04 19.20
CA ASP A 6 19.88 8.18 18.32
C ASP A 6 18.69 8.27 17.34
N ARG A 7 18.24 9.49 17.01
CA ARG A 7 17.05 9.66 16.17
C ARG A 7 17.43 9.83 14.70
N VAL A 8 16.80 9.04 13.84
CA VAL A 8 16.81 9.21 12.39
C VAL A 8 15.55 9.97 11.99
N LEU A 9 15.72 11.10 11.29
CA LEU A 9 14.61 11.85 10.73
C LEU A 9 14.12 11.20 9.44
N ILE A 10 12.83 11.19 9.26
CA ILE A 10 12.17 10.75 8.02
C ILE A 10 11.78 11.98 7.22
N PHE A 11 12.39 12.09 6.04
CA PHE A 11 12.09 13.09 5.04
C PHE A 11 11.24 12.43 3.94
N ASP A 12 9.99 12.81 3.84
CA ASP A 12 9.09 12.25 2.83
C ASP A 12 9.07 13.14 1.59
N THR A 13 9.37 12.56 0.44
CA THR A 13 9.32 13.23 -0.87
C THR A 13 8.22 12.67 -1.79
N THR A 14 7.19 12.03 -1.24
CA THR A 14 6.04 11.52 -2.00
C THR A 14 5.38 12.60 -2.86
N LEU A 15 5.27 13.83 -2.34
CA LEU A 15 4.63 14.95 -3.02
C LEU A 15 5.53 15.69 -4.02
N ARG A 16 6.81 15.32 -4.13
CA ARG A 16 7.76 15.88 -5.09
C ARG A 16 8.32 14.80 -6.00
N ASP A 17 9.25 13.95 -5.52
CA ASP A 17 9.86 12.87 -6.32
C ASP A 17 8.87 11.74 -6.61
N GLY A 18 8.08 11.38 -5.62
CA GLY A 18 7.02 10.39 -5.77
C GLY A 18 6.03 10.75 -6.86
N GLU A 19 5.60 12.02 -6.93
CA GLU A 19 4.68 12.52 -7.95
C GLU A 19 5.29 12.55 -9.35
N GLN A 20 6.62 12.59 -9.47
CA GLN A 20 7.32 12.55 -10.75
C GLN A 20 7.24 11.18 -11.44
N SER A 21 6.79 10.14 -10.73
CA SER A 21 6.46 8.85 -11.33
C SER A 21 5.38 9.02 -12.41
N PRO A 22 5.57 8.48 -13.63
CA PRO A 22 4.57 8.58 -14.68
C PRO A 22 3.19 8.08 -14.23
N GLY A 23 2.18 8.96 -14.33
CA GLY A 23 0.80 8.68 -13.91
C GLY A 23 0.47 8.97 -12.44
N CYS A 24 1.42 9.41 -11.63
CA CYS A 24 1.22 9.71 -10.20
C CYS A 24 0.94 11.19 -9.89
N SER A 25 0.74 12.03 -10.90
CA SER A 25 0.44 13.45 -10.69
C SER A 25 -0.81 13.66 -9.84
N MET A 26 -0.73 14.55 -8.87
CA MET A 26 -1.78 14.83 -7.91
C MET A 26 -2.33 16.25 -8.05
N THR A 27 -3.63 16.41 -7.92
CA THR A 27 -4.26 17.72 -7.79
C THR A 27 -3.94 18.34 -6.42
N ARG A 28 -4.09 19.67 -6.29
CA ARG A 28 -3.85 20.36 -5.00
C ARG A 28 -4.68 19.79 -3.83
N PRO A 29 -5.99 19.47 -3.96
CA PRO A 29 -6.75 18.81 -2.88
C PRO A 29 -6.18 17.43 -2.50
N GLU A 30 -5.71 16.66 -3.47
CA GLU A 30 -5.09 15.36 -3.23
C GLU A 30 -3.75 15.50 -2.50
N LYS A 31 -2.87 16.43 -2.95
CA LYS A 31 -1.63 16.77 -2.23
C LYS A 31 -1.88 17.14 -0.77
N LEU A 32 -2.90 17.95 -0.49
CA LEU A 32 -3.28 18.32 0.88
C LEU A 32 -3.75 17.10 1.70
N ARG A 33 -4.50 16.18 1.11
CA ARG A 33 -4.91 14.95 1.81
C ARG A 33 -3.71 14.07 2.15
N VAL A 34 -2.78 13.89 1.22
CA VAL A 34 -1.54 13.13 1.46
C VAL A 34 -0.68 13.85 2.51
N ALA A 35 -0.49 15.16 2.40
CA ALA A 35 0.30 15.93 3.36
C ALA A 35 -0.23 15.82 4.81
N ARG A 36 -1.56 15.85 5.00
CA ARG A 36 -2.19 15.62 6.33
C ARG A 36 -1.89 14.21 6.85
N ALA A 37 -2.03 13.19 5.99
CA ALA A 37 -1.73 11.81 6.37
C ALA A 37 -0.25 11.62 6.74
N LEU A 38 0.69 12.26 6.02
CA LEU A 38 2.12 12.26 6.32
C LEU A 38 2.42 12.94 7.66
N ALA A 39 1.80 14.09 7.94
CA ALA A 39 1.96 14.78 9.23
C ALA A 39 1.39 13.94 10.39
N GLU A 40 0.23 13.32 10.20
CA GLU A 40 -0.36 12.41 11.19
C GLU A 40 0.45 11.11 11.36
N LEU A 41 1.11 10.64 10.31
CA LEU A 41 2.06 9.52 10.37
C LEU A 41 3.29 9.87 11.23
N GLY A 42 3.59 11.17 11.38
CA GLY A 42 4.73 11.64 12.16
C GLY A 42 6.02 11.84 11.36
N VAL A 43 5.89 12.09 10.06
CA VAL A 43 7.03 12.45 9.20
C VAL A 43 7.66 13.76 9.70
N ASP A 44 8.99 13.82 9.73
CA ASP A 44 9.72 14.98 10.25
C ASP A 44 9.76 16.13 9.23
N VAL A 45 9.97 15.80 7.95
CA VAL A 45 10.03 16.76 6.84
C VAL A 45 9.16 16.25 5.70
N ILE A 46 8.32 17.13 5.14
CA ILE A 46 7.48 16.86 3.95
C ILE A 46 7.99 17.76 2.82
N GLU A 47 8.57 17.18 1.79
CA GLU A 47 8.92 17.90 0.57
C GLU A 47 7.67 18.03 -0.29
N ALA A 48 7.08 19.23 -0.25
CA ALA A 48 5.74 19.47 -0.80
C ALA A 48 5.69 19.66 -2.32
N GLY A 49 6.85 19.88 -2.95
CA GLY A 49 6.96 20.07 -4.40
C GLY A 49 8.15 20.90 -4.83
N PHE A 50 8.12 21.31 -6.11
CA PHE A 50 9.12 22.17 -6.73
C PHE A 50 8.47 23.49 -7.21
N PRO A 51 8.45 24.55 -6.38
CA PRO A 51 7.72 25.79 -6.67
C PRO A 51 8.04 26.46 -8.00
N ALA A 52 9.26 26.28 -8.49
CA ALA A 52 9.69 26.83 -9.78
C ALA A 52 9.25 26.00 -11.00
N ALA A 53 8.73 24.79 -10.81
CA ALA A 53 8.31 23.92 -11.92
C ALA A 53 7.07 24.46 -12.63
N SER A 54 6.08 24.96 -11.87
CA SER A 54 4.86 25.54 -12.41
C SER A 54 4.14 26.42 -11.40
N ARG A 55 3.19 27.24 -11.88
CA ARG A 55 2.30 28.01 -10.99
C ARG A 55 1.46 27.09 -10.09
N GLY A 56 0.96 25.96 -10.63
CA GLY A 56 0.17 25.00 -9.87
C GLY A 56 0.97 24.33 -8.76
N ASP A 57 2.24 24.05 -9.01
CA ASP A 57 3.15 23.48 -8.02
C ASP A 57 3.45 24.51 -6.91
N TRP A 58 3.71 25.75 -7.28
CA TRP A 58 3.86 26.84 -6.30
C TRP A 58 2.61 26.98 -5.41
N GLU A 59 1.41 27.01 -6.02
CA GLU A 59 0.15 27.11 -5.29
C GLU A 59 -0.08 25.90 -4.35
N SER A 60 0.33 24.71 -4.76
CA SER A 60 0.23 23.48 -3.97
C SER A 60 1.20 23.50 -2.78
N VAL A 61 2.46 23.87 -2.99
CA VAL A 61 3.46 24.03 -1.90
C VAL A 61 2.99 25.08 -0.90
N ASN A 62 2.50 26.23 -1.38
CA ASN A 62 1.99 27.28 -0.49
C ASN A 62 0.76 26.82 0.31
N ALA A 63 -0.15 26.05 -0.29
CA ALA A 63 -1.29 25.49 0.41
C ALA A 63 -0.88 24.51 1.51
N VAL A 64 0.08 23.62 1.24
CA VAL A 64 0.65 22.69 2.23
C VAL A 64 1.34 23.47 3.35
N ALA A 65 2.14 24.49 3.01
CA ALA A 65 2.84 25.34 3.97
C ALA A 65 1.89 26.04 4.96
N ARG A 66 0.72 26.49 4.49
CA ARG A 66 -0.29 27.17 5.32
C ARG A 66 -1.08 26.24 6.20
N GLU A 67 -1.31 25.01 5.75
CA GLU A 67 -2.29 24.11 6.38
C GLU A 67 -1.64 23.10 7.32
N ILE A 68 -0.46 22.60 6.97
CA ILE A 68 0.15 21.48 7.69
C ILE A 68 0.90 21.96 8.93
N GLN A 69 0.64 21.27 10.04
CA GLN A 69 1.29 21.47 11.33
C GLN A 69 2.05 20.18 11.73
N GLY A 70 3.06 20.33 12.57
CA GLY A 70 3.78 19.18 13.14
C GLY A 70 5.00 18.71 12.35
N ALA A 71 5.02 18.89 11.03
CA ALA A 71 6.18 18.61 10.17
C ALA A 71 6.87 19.90 9.72
N THR A 72 8.13 19.81 9.29
CA THR A 72 8.83 20.86 8.55
C THR A 72 8.43 20.76 7.08
N ILE A 73 7.96 21.85 6.47
CA ILE A 73 7.59 21.85 5.06
C ILE A 73 8.79 22.27 4.22
N CYS A 74 9.12 21.44 3.24
CA CYS A 74 10.28 21.65 2.38
C CYS A 74 9.84 21.95 0.94
N GLY A 75 10.60 22.76 0.26
CA GLY A 75 10.45 23.05 -1.17
C GLY A 75 11.80 22.97 -1.88
N LEU A 76 11.78 22.29 -3.04
CA LEU A 76 12.96 22.10 -3.88
C LEU A 76 13.28 23.37 -4.69
N ALA A 77 14.54 23.66 -4.88
CA ALA A 77 15.03 24.77 -5.72
C ALA A 77 16.37 24.42 -6.38
N ARG A 78 16.56 24.82 -7.62
CA ARG A 78 17.90 24.82 -8.22
C ARG A 78 18.76 25.89 -7.57
N CYS A 79 20.09 25.77 -7.65
CA CYS A 79 21.05 26.75 -7.15
C CYS A 79 21.05 28.06 -7.97
N ASN A 80 19.88 28.70 -8.09
CA ASN A 80 19.72 30.02 -8.69
C ASN A 80 18.74 30.88 -7.91
N ARG A 81 18.88 32.20 -7.99
CA ARG A 81 18.12 33.17 -7.19
C ARG A 81 16.59 33.04 -7.41
N GLU A 82 16.16 32.89 -8.64
CA GLU A 82 14.74 32.88 -8.98
C GLU A 82 14.01 31.70 -8.33
N ASP A 83 14.55 30.48 -8.45
CA ASP A 83 13.98 29.28 -7.85
C ASP A 83 13.95 29.38 -6.32
N ILE A 84 15.05 29.84 -5.72
CA ILE A 84 15.20 29.96 -4.26
C ILE A 84 14.20 30.98 -3.70
N GLU A 85 14.03 32.13 -4.34
CA GLU A 85 13.04 33.13 -3.93
C GLU A 85 11.60 32.64 -4.12
N LEU A 86 11.32 31.85 -5.18
CA LEU A 86 10.02 31.22 -5.37
C LEU A 86 9.71 30.21 -4.26
N ALA A 87 10.69 29.39 -3.89
CA ALA A 87 10.56 28.43 -2.80
C ALA A 87 10.33 29.16 -1.46
N ALA A 88 11.16 30.17 -1.14
CA ALA A 88 10.99 30.96 0.08
C ALA A 88 9.60 31.60 0.19
N ARG A 89 9.09 32.17 -0.92
CA ARG A 89 7.74 32.78 -0.95
C ARG A 89 6.64 31.74 -0.78
N ALA A 90 6.79 30.56 -1.36
CA ALA A 90 5.79 29.48 -1.21
C ALA A 90 5.73 28.94 0.24
N LEU A 91 6.87 28.92 0.92
CA LEU A 91 7.03 28.33 2.25
C LEU A 91 6.81 29.30 3.42
N LYS A 92 6.73 30.62 3.17
CA LYS A 92 6.76 31.68 4.21
C LYS A 92 5.71 31.54 5.31
N ASP A 93 4.58 30.90 5.00
CA ASP A 93 3.45 30.76 5.93
C ASP A 93 3.54 29.46 6.76
N ALA A 94 4.54 28.58 6.51
CA ALA A 94 4.77 27.38 7.29
C ALA A 94 5.38 27.72 8.65
N PRO A 95 4.95 27.10 9.76
CA PRO A 95 5.54 27.30 11.10
C PRO A 95 7.01 26.90 11.15
N ARG A 96 7.40 25.90 10.40
CA ARG A 96 8.77 25.44 10.18
C ARG A 96 8.93 25.11 8.71
N HIS A 97 9.95 25.66 8.08
CA HIS A 97 10.20 25.40 6.68
C HIS A 97 11.68 25.18 6.39
N ARG A 98 11.92 24.51 5.27
CA ARG A 98 13.26 24.21 4.75
C ARG A 98 13.30 24.54 3.27
N ILE A 99 14.41 25.11 2.81
CA ILE A 99 14.71 25.21 1.39
C ILE A 99 15.73 24.13 1.05
N HIS A 100 15.38 23.28 0.09
CA HIS A 100 16.23 22.21 -0.42
C HIS A 100 16.83 22.65 -1.76
N VAL A 101 18.13 22.93 -1.79
CA VAL A 101 18.84 23.31 -3.02
C VAL A 101 19.66 22.15 -3.55
N PHE A 102 19.71 21.99 -4.87
CA PHE A 102 20.48 20.92 -5.49
C PHE A 102 21.27 21.38 -6.70
N LEU A 103 22.39 20.71 -6.95
CA LEU A 103 23.24 20.90 -8.12
C LEU A 103 23.95 19.60 -8.45
N ALA A 104 23.93 19.19 -9.73
CA ALA A 104 24.60 17.97 -10.15
C ALA A 104 26.13 18.12 -10.13
N THR A 105 26.82 17.10 -9.63
CA THR A 105 28.27 17.16 -9.37
C THR A 105 29.08 16.13 -10.15
N SER A 106 28.47 15.02 -10.64
CA SER A 106 29.19 13.97 -11.36
C SER A 106 29.77 14.43 -12.69
N ALA A 107 30.84 13.79 -13.13
CA ALA A 107 31.51 14.10 -14.40
C ALA A 107 30.56 14.09 -15.59
N ILE A 108 29.66 13.09 -15.63
CA ILE A 108 28.69 12.94 -16.71
C ILE A 108 27.69 14.10 -16.74
N HIS A 109 27.20 14.54 -15.58
CA HIS A 109 26.27 15.67 -15.50
C HIS A 109 26.99 17.01 -15.76
N ARG A 110 28.21 17.19 -15.27
CA ARG A 110 29.00 18.37 -15.57
C ARG A 110 29.22 18.53 -17.08
N GLN A 111 29.55 17.43 -17.77
CA GLN A 111 29.85 17.44 -19.18
C GLN A 111 28.61 17.59 -20.07
N TYR A 112 27.54 16.82 -19.82
CA TYR A 112 26.42 16.68 -20.78
C TYR A 112 25.15 17.44 -20.37
N LYS A 113 24.95 17.72 -19.08
CA LYS A 113 23.76 18.42 -18.57
C LYS A 113 24.01 19.90 -18.30
N LEU A 114 25.10 20.20 -17.61
CA LEU A 114 25.38 21.56 -17.14
C LEU A 114 26.41 22.29 -18.01
N ASN A 115 27.33 21.59 -18.65
CA ASN A 115 28.47 22.13 -19.37
C ASN A 115 29.30 23.08 -18.49
N MET A 116 29.63 22.64 -17.25
CA MET A 116 30.34 23.39 -16.22
C MET A 116 31.59 22.65 -15.76
N ALA A 117 32.68 23.42 -15.49
CA ALA A 117 33.87 22.90 -14.84
C ALA A 117 33.66 22.69 -13.32
N GLN A 118 34.53 21.91 -12.66
CA GLN A 118 34.44 21.65 -11.22
C GLN A 118 34.45 22.94 -10.38
N GLU A 119 35.28 23.92 -10.73
CA GLU A 119 35.38 25.20 -10.05
C GLU A 119 34.08 26.02 -10.17
N GLU A 120 33.40 25.89 -11.28
CA GLU A 120 32.12 26.58 -11.51
C GLU A 120 31.00 25.92 -10.73
N ILE A 121 30.94 24.57 -10.69
CA ILE A 121 30.04 23.81 -9.83
C ILE A 121 30.22 24.19 -8.36
N LEU A 122 31.46 24.22 -7.88
CA LEU A 122 31.77 24.55 -6.49
C LEU A 122 31.28 25.97 -6.15
N ARG A 123 31.55 26.95 -7.00
CA ARG A 123 31.08 28.34 -6.82
C ARG A 123 29.55 28.40 -6.83
N THR A 124 28.89 27.75 -7.79
CA THR A 124 27.43 27.76 -7.90
C THR A 124 26.76 27.09 -6.69
N ALA A 125 27.33 26.01 -6.15
CA ALA A 125 26.85 25.38 -4.93
C ALA A 125 26.95 26.32 -3.72
N ILE A 126 28.11 26.96 -3.53
CA ILE A 126 28.33 27.96 -2.45
C ILE A 126 27.30 29.09 -2.55
N ASP A 127 27.17 29.69 -3.74
CA ASP A 127 26.25 30.81 -3.95
C ASP A 127 24.79 30.40 -3.74
N GLY A 128 24.37 29.20 -4.21
CA GLY A 128 23.04 28.67 -4.01
C GLY A 128 22.71 28.46 -2.53
N VAL A 129 23.61 27.84 -1.76
CA VAL A 129 23.41 27.64 -0.32
C VAL A 129 23.38 28.99 0.42
N ARG A 130 24.26 29.92 0.11
CA ARG A 130 24.26 31.26 0.74
C ARG A 130 22.95 32.02 0.45
N MET A 131 22.49 32.03 -0.80
CA MET A 131 21.22 32.67 -1.16
C MET A 131 20.04 32.05 -0.40
N ALA A 132 19.99 30.71 -0.26
CA ALA A 132 18.95 30.05 0.52
C ALA A 132 19.05 30.42 2.01
N ARG A 133 20.26 30.51 2.58
CA ARG A 133 20.51 30.93 3.98
C ARG A 133 20.10 32.38 4.28
N GLU A 134 20.13 33.26 3.29
CA GLU A 134 19.61 34.63 3.44
C GLU A 134 18.08 34.63 3.70
N LEU A 135 17.34 33.58 3.27
CA LEU A 135 15.89 33.52 3.29
C LEU A 135 15.33 32.45 4.25
N CYS A 136 16.16 31.49 4.69
CA CYS A 136 15.73 30.36 5.53
C CYS A 136 16.87 29.88 6.42
N ASP A 137 16.58 29.63 7.71
CA ASP A 137 17.60 29.13 8.66
C ASP A 137 17.85 27.61 8.50
N ASP A 138 16.95 26.85 7.91
CA ASP A 138 17.10 25.42 7.65
C ASP A 138 17.27 25.19 6.15
N VAL A 139 18.50 24.92 5.72
CA VAL A 139 18.85 24.71 4.31
C VAL A 139 19.44 23.33 4.13
N GLU A 140 18.87 22.56 3.23
CA GLU A 140 19.40 21.29 2.76
C GLU A 140 20.05 21.45 1.39
N PHE A 141 21.20 20.81 1.21
CA PHE A 141 21.91 20.78 -0.06
C PHE A 141 22.11 19.35 -0.55
N SER A 142 21.77 19.10 -1.82
CA SER A 142 22.01 17.82 -2.51
C SER A 142 23.01 17.99 -3.65
N PRO A 143 24.21 17.39 -3.58
CA PRO A 143 25.07 17.17 -4.75
C PRO A 143 24.46 16.06 -5.62
N GLU A 144 23.57 16.43 -6.56
CA GLU A 144 22.88 15.46 -7.42
C GLU A 144 23.89 14.53 -8.11
N ASP A 145 23.59 13.22 -8.12
CA ASP A 145 24.44 12.16 -8.65
C ASP A 145 25.76 11.99 -7.86
N ALA A 146 25.65 12.14 -6.53
CA ALA A 146 26.79 12.02 -5.62
C ALA A 146 27.50 10.66 -5.73
N SER A 147 26.74 9.59 -5.91
CA SER A 147 27.26 8.23 -6.02
C SER A 147 28.21 8.02 -7.20
N ARG A 148 28.11 8.84 -8.25
CA ARG A 148 28.99 8.80 -9.43
C ARG A 148 29.92 10.00 -9.53
N THR A 149 29.99 10.80 -8.48
CA THR A 149 30.93 11.93 -8.36
C THR A 149 32.27 11.44 -7.81
N GLU A 150 33.38 11.97 -8.30
CA GLU A 150 34.72 11.67 -7.78
C GLU A 150 34.78 12.02 -6.28
N LEU A 151 35.26 11.09 -5.46
CA LEU A 151 35.19 11.18 -3.98
C LEU A 151 35.84 12.46 -3.43
N GLU A 152 37.01 12.86 -3.97
CA GLU A 152 37.72 14.05 -3.56
C GLU A 152 36.93 15.30 -3.91
N PHE A 153 36.32 15.35 -5.09
CA PHE A 153 35.51 16.47 -5.52
C PHE A 153 34.19 16.54 -4.74
N LEU A 154 33.55 15.40 -4.50
CA LEU A 154 32.37 15.34 -3.66
C LEU A 154 32.64 15.88 -2.25
N ALA A 155 33.76 15.47 -1.64
CA ALA A 155 34.16 15.98 -0.33
C ALA A 155 34.36 17.49 -0.33
N GLN A 156 35.00 18.07 -1.37
CA GLN A 156 35.14 19.52 -1.52
C GLN A 156 33.81 20.25 -1.62
N VAL A 157 32.87 19.72 -2.41
CA VAL A 157 31.52 20.30 -2.58
C VAL A 157 30.73 20.25 -1.27
N VAL A 158 30.77 19.10 -0.57
CA VAL A 158 30.10 18.94 0.72
C VAL A 158 30.66 19.88 1.77
N GLU A 159 32.00 19.99 1.88
CA GLU A 159 32.66 20.91 2.80
C GLU A 159 32.28 22.37 2.50
N ALA A 160 32.29 22.75 1.24
CA ALA A 160 31.93 24.10 0.80
C ALA A 160 30.45 24.43 1.08
N ALA A 161 29.54 23.46 0.91
CA ALA A 161 28.13 23.63 1.25
C ALA A 161 27.92 23.82 2.76
N ILE A 162 28.66 23.08 3.59
CA ILE A 162 28.65 23.24 5.06
C ILE A 162 29.16 24.64 5.44
N GLU A 163 30.30 25.08 4.90
CA GLU A 163 30.87 26.40 5.15
C GLU A 163 29.96 27.54 4.64
N ALA A 164 29.19 27.31 3.59
CA ALA A 164 28.18 28.24 3.08
C ALA A 164 26.93 28.32 3.96
N GLY A 165 26.72 27.36 4.88
CA GLY A 165 25.66 27.37 5.89
C GLY A 165 24.56 26.30 5.71
N ALA A 166 24.79 25.26 4.94
CA ALA A 166 23.85 24.12 4.89
C ALA A 166 23.73 23.45 6.27
N SER A 167 22.52 23.28 6.76
CA SER A 167 22.20 22.58 8.02
C SER A 167 22.08 21.07 7.82
N THR A 168 21.79 20.65 6.60
CA THR A 168 21.71 19.27 6.15
C THR A 168 22.39 19.12 4.80
N VAL A 169 23.16 18.04 4.63
CA VAL A 169 23.68 17.66 3.32
C VAL A 169 23.19 16.25 3.01
N ASN A 170 22.48 16.12 1.90
CA ASN A 170 21.92 14.87 1.41
C ASN A 170 22.83 14.26 0.35
N ILE A 171 23.04 12.97 0.42
CA ILE A 171 23.93 12.22 -0.50
C ILE A 171 23.07 11.28 -1.36
N PRO A 172 22.74 11.67 -2.62
CA PRO A 172 21.86 10.89 -3.45
C PRO A 172 22.58 9.84 -4.30
N ASP A 173 22.01 8.62 -4.31
CA ASP A 173 22.17 7.63 -5.35
C ASP A 173 21.08 7.83 -6.41
N THR A 174 21.30 8.85 -7.25
CA THR A 174 20.30 9.40 -8.19
C THR A 174 19.82 8.40 -9.23
N VAL A 175 20.67 7.45 -9.61
CA VAL A 175 20.35 6.44 -10.64
C VAL A 175 20.22 5.02 -10.07
N GLY A 176 20.22 4.89 -8.74
CA GLY A 176 19.97 3.62 -8.05
C GLY A 176 20.93 2.50 -8.42
N TYR A 177 22.23 2.81 -8.59
CA TYR A 177 23.20 1.85 -9.13
C TYR A 177 24.20 1.33 -8.11
N THR A 178 24.29 1.96 -6.92
CA THR A 178 25.23 1.53 -5.89
C THR A 178 24.77 0.26 -5.18
N VAL A 179 25.74 -0.46 -4.62
CA VAL A 179 25.49 -1.58 -3.71
C VAL A 179 25.81 -1.16 -2.26
N PRO A 180 25.29 -1.86 -1.24
CA PRO A 180 25.37 -1.38 0.15
C PRO A 180 26.79 -1.09 0.66
N ASP A 181 27.75 -1.96 0.40
CA ASP A 181 29.12 -1.77 0.89
C ASP A 181 29.81 -0.56 0.24
N GLU A 182 29.63 -0.40 -1.08
CA GLU A 182 30.15 0.73 -1.84
C GLU A 182 29.55 2.05 -1.32
N PHE A 183 28.23 2.07 -1.09
CA PHE A 183 27.57 3.24 -0.60
C PHE A 183 27.97 3.60 0.85
N ALA A 184 28.16 2.59 1.70
CA ALA A 184 28.69 2.80 3.05
C ALA A 184 30.08 3.40 3.06
N GLU A 185 30.96 2.95 2.15
CA GLU A 185 32.34 3.52 2.03
C GLU A 185 32.31 5.00 1.63
N LEU A 186 31.38 5.40 0.76
CA LEU A 186 31.21 6.82 0.41
C LEU A 186 30.87 7.65 1.67
N PHE A 187 29.91 7.22 2.51
CA PHE A 187 29.58 7.91 3.76
C PHE A 187 30.76 7.95 4.74
N ARG A 188 31.48 6.82 4.91
CA ARG A 188 32.68 6.77 5.76
C ARG A 188 33.78 7.69 5.25
N TYR A 189 33.99 7.75 3.92
CA TYR A 189 34.94 8.64 3.29
C TYR A 189 34.62 10.11 3.59
N LEU A 190 33.36 10.53 3.40
CA LEU A 190 32.93 11.89 3.69
C LEU A 190 33.11 12.24 5.17
N ARG A 191 32.68 11.37 6.07
CA ARG A 191 32.85 11.60 7.52
C ARG A 191 34.31 11.73 7.97
N LYS A 192 35.21 11.07 7.28
CA LYS A 192 36.64 11.11 7.58
C LYS A 192 37.32 12.36 7.01
N ASN A 193 36.90 12.83 5.84
CA ASN A 193 37.67 13.80 5.05
C ASN A 193 37.03 15.20 4.98
N VAL A 194 35.74 15.33 5.35
CA VAL A 194 35.03 16.63 5.29
C VAL A 194 35.05 17.32 6.65
N ARG A 195 35.54 18.53 6.71
CA ARG A 195 35.53 19.38 7.94
C ARG A 195 34.10 19.87 8.22
N GLY A 196 33.72 19.87 9.49
CA GLY A 196 32.41 20.37 9.92
C GLY A 196 31.24 19.38 9.73
N ILE A 197 31.47 18.19 9.19
CA ILE A 197 30.42 17.21 8.88
C ILE A 197 29.66 16.75 10.12
N ASP A 198 30.30 16.68 11.28
CA ASP A 198 29.67 16.31 12.55
C ASP A 198 28.77 17.43 13.12
N GLY A 199 28.85 18.63 12.58
CA GLY A 199 28.05 19.80 12.96
C GLY A 199 26.74 19.93 12.20
N ILE A 200 26.53 19.11 11.18
CA ILE A 200 25.33 19.13 10.33
C ILE A 200 24.62 17.77 10.34
N ARG A 201 23.46 17.71 9.74
CA ARG A 201 22.77 16.44 9.50
C ARG A 201 23.18 15.86 8.16
N LEU A 202 23.70 14.63 8.19
CA LEU A 202 23.97 13.88 6.97
C LEU A 202 22.71 13.10 6.58
N SER A 203 22.23 13.28 5.36
CA SER A 203 21.05 12.68 4.78
C SER A 203 21.40 11.69 3.68
N VAL A 204 20.48 10.79 3.37
CA VAL A 204 20.60 9.81 2.30
C VAL A 204 19.34 9.79 1.45
N HIS A 205 19.50 9.72 0.12
CA HIS A 205 18.45 9.53 -0.86
C HIS A 205 18.85 8.42 -1.84
N CYS A 206 17.98 7.45 -2.07
CA CYS A 206 18.27 6.34 -2.98
C CYS A 206 17.10 6.04 -3.90
N HIS A 207 17.39 5.94 -5.22
CA HIS A 207 16.49 5.31 -6.19
C HIS A 207 16.66 3.79 -6.20
N ASP A 208 15.65 3.07 -6.72
CA ASP A 208 15.51 1.61 -6.55
C ASP A 208 15.75 0.83 -7.85
N ASP A 209 16.51 1.38 -8.79
CA ASP A 209 16.72 0.77 -10.12
C ASP A 209 17.31 -0.64 -10.06
N LEU A 210 18.13 -0.95 -9.06
CA LEU A 210 18.66 -2.28 -8.80
C LEU A 210 17.95 -3.01 -7.62
N GLY A 211 16.88 -2.45 -7.07
CA GLY A 211 16.21 -3.03 -5.90
C GLY A 211 17.00 -2.89 -4.60
N MET A 212 17.87 -1.88 -4.49
CA MET A 212 18.80 -1.71 -3.36
C MET A 212 18.51 -0.45 -2.51
N ALA A 213 17.50 0.36 -2.85
CA ALA A 213 17.28 1.66 -2.21
C ALA A 213 17.12 1.57 -0.69
N VAL A 214 16.35 0.62 -0.20
CA VAL A 214 16.17 0.40 1.25
C VAL A 214 17.46 -0.09 1.89
N ALA A 215 18.15 -1.04 1.27
CA ALA A 215 19.41 -1.59 1.79
C ALA A 215 20.51 -0.52 1.85
N ASN A 216 20.64 0.29 0.80
CA ASN A 216 21.59 1.40 0.73
C ASN A 216 21.27 2.46 1.79
N SER A 217 20.01 2.85 1.96
CA SER A 217 19.58 3.82 2.97
C SER A 217 19.87 3.33 4.39
N LEU A 218 19.57 2.08 4.71
CA LEU A 218 19.86 1.50 6.01
C LEU A 218 21.38 1.40 6.28
N THR A 219 22.16 1.09 5.24
CA THR A 219 23.62 1.03 5.34
C THR A 219 24.22 2.43 5.56
N ALA A 220 23.66 3.45 4.90
CA ALA A 220 24.05 4.84 5.16
C ALA A 220 23.74 5.28 6.60
N VAL A 221 22.61 4.83 7.18
CA VAL A 221 22.29 5.07 8.61
C VAL A 221 23.34 4.43 9.51
N VAL A 222 23.78 3.21 9.25
CA VAL A 222 24.87 2.54 9.97
C VAL A 222 26.18 3.32 9.81
N ALA A 223 26.44 3.90 8.62
CA ALA A 223 27.61 4.70 8.34
C ALA A 223 27.52 6.15 8.87
N GLY A 224 26.39 6.55 9.48
CA GLY A 224 26.26 7.82 10.20
C GLY A 224 25.24 8.80 9.62
N ALA A 225 24.47 8.46 8.60
CA ALA A 225 23.33 9.27 8.18
C ALA A 225 22.27 9.34 9.30
N ARG A 226 21.64 10.50 9.45
CA ARG A 226 20.59 10.75 10.46
C ARG A 226 19.33 11.38 9.88
N GLN A 227 19.23 11.37 8.57
CA GLN A 227 18.02 11.62 7.81
C GLN A 227 17.94 10.63 6.64
N VAL A 228 16.74 10.13 6.34
CA VAL A 228 16.46 9.29 5.17
C VAL A 228 15.37 9.95 4.35
N GLU A 229 15.67 10.28 3.09
CA GLU A 229 14.67 10.65 2.11
C GLU A 229 14.04 9.39 1.53
N CYS A 230 12.73 9.35 1.53
CA CYS A 230 11.96 8.19 1.09
C CYS A 230 10.56 8.60 0.63
N THR A 231 9.82 7.66 0.06
CA THR A 231 8.44 7.89 -0.35
C THR A 231 7.52 6.79 0.17
N ILE A 232 6.26 7.12 0.37
CA ILE A 232 5.23 6.10 0.61
C ILE A 232 5.17 5.14 -0.57
N ASN A 233 5.15 3.84 -0.31
CA ASN A 233 5.16 2.75 -1.29
C ASN A 233 6.41 2.69 -2.19
N GLY A 234 7.40 3.53 -1.96
CA GLY A 234 8.59 3.62 -2.79
C GLY A 234 8.31 4.20 -4.18
N ILE A 235 7.24 4.98 -4.38
CA ILE A 235 6.94 5.59 -5.67
C ILE A 235 7.99 6.63 -6.06
N GLY A 236 8.19 6.86 -7.36
CA GLY A 236 9.14 7.84 -7.88
C GLY A 236 9.56 7.57 -9.31
N GLU A 237 10.52 8.32 -9.78
CA GLU A 237 11.09 8.16 -11.12
C GLU A 237 11.59 6.74 -11.38
N ARG A 238 11.40 6.22 -12.58
CA ARG A 238 11.85 4.90 -13.05
C ARG A 238 11.33 3.75 -12.17
N ALA A 239 12.24 3.12 -11.36
CA ALA A 239 11.88 2.03 -10.44
C ALA A 239 11.40 2.52 -9.06
N GLY A 240 11.44 3.86 -8.84
CA GLY A 240 10.99 4.48 -7.59
C GLY A 240 12.11 4.83 -6.63
N ASN A 241 11.72 5.18 -5.43
CA ASN A 241 12.56 5.62 -4.32
C ASN A 241 12.66 4.56 -3.22
N CYS A 242 13.50 4.83 -2.25
CA CYS A 242 13.49 4.13 -0.97
C CYS A 242 12.08 4.15 -0.35
N SER A 243 11.56 2.98 0.01
CA SER A 243 10.23 2.81 0.59
C SER A 243 10.22 3.21 2.07
N LEU A 244 9.40 4.20 2.44
CA LEU A 244 9.32 4.72 3.81
C LEU A 244 8.95 3.64 4.82
N GLU A 245 7.91 2.87 4.53
CA GLU A 245 7.41 1.82 5.41
C GLU A 245 8.46 0.73 5.66
N GLU A 246 9.28 0.42 4.67
CA GLU A 246 10.30 -0.62 4.79
C GLU A 246 11.48 -0.16 5.64
N VAL A 247 11.99 1.06 5.42
CA VAL A 247 13.04 1.65 6.27
C VAL A 247 12.60 1.77 7.71
N VAL A 248 11.41 2.34 7.94
CA VAL A 248 10.89 2.58 9.29
C VAL A 248 10.70 1.27 10.05
N MET A 249 10.11 0.26 9.40
CA MET A 249 9.90 -1.02 10.05
C MET A 249 11.20 -1.82 10.24
N ALA A 250 12.17 -1.67 9.34
CA ALA A 250 13.51 -2.24 9.55
C ALA A 250 14.20 -1.63 10.78
N LEU A 251 14.22 -0.30 10.90
CA LEU A 251 14.80 0.40 12.05
C LEU A 251 14.10 -0.01 13.36
N LYS A 252 12.77 -0.07 13.37
CA LYS A 252 11.97 -0.48 14.53
C LYS A 252 12.20 -1.93 14.91
N THR A 253 12.11 -2.85 13.97
CA THR A 253 12.22 -4.31 14.23
C THR A 253 13.63 -4.71 14.64
N ARG A 254 14.63 -4.00 14.14
CA ARG A 254 16.04 -4.27 14.41
C ARG A 254 16.69 -3.17 15.25
N GLU A 255 15.92 -2.55 16.16
CA GLU A 255 16.37 -1.47 17.06
C GLU A 255 17.66 -1.84 17.80
N ALA A 256 17.77 -3.06 18.30
CA ALA A 256 18.98 -3.56 18.96
C ALA A 256 20.24 -3.56 18.07
N PHE A 257 20.08 -3.63 16.75
CA PHE A 257 21.18 -3.57 15.78
C PHE A 257 21.51 -2.12 15.39
N PHE A 258 20.49 -1.34 15.02
CA PHE A 258 20.70 0.02 14.54
C PHE A 258 20.95 1.03 15.68
N ASN A 259 20.45 0.74 16.88
CA ASN A 259 20.47 1.66 18.03
C ASN A 259 19.93 3.05 17.68
N THR A 260 18.89 3.09 16.85
CA THR A 260 18.24 4.30 16.35
C THR A 260 16.72 4.19 16.46
N THR A 261 16.06 5.35 16.51
CA THR A 261 14.59 5.45 16.53
C THR A 261 14.11 6.45 15.49
N THR A 262 12.83 6.38 15.14
CA THR A 262 12.15 7.38 14.29
C THR A 262 10.97 7.99 15.02
N GLY A 263 10.41 9.10 14.50
CA GLY A 263 9.19 9.71 15.00
C GLY A 263 7.89 9.09 14.47
N ILE A 264 7.98 8.07 13.64
CA ILE A 264 6.85 7.52 12.88
C ILE A 264 5.87 6.74 13.76
N GLN A 265 4.59 7.04 13.65
CA GLN A 265 3.48 6.26 14.19
C GLN A 265 3.16 5.08 13.29
N THR A 266 3.85 3.96 13.48
CA THR A 266 3.84 2.83 12.54
C THR A 266 2.45 2.25 12.28
N SER A 267 1.51 2.34 13.24
CA SER A 267 0.11 1.94 13.03
C SER A 267 -0.65 2.75 11.96
N ARG A 268 -0.06 3.82 11.45
CA ARG A 268 -0.60 4.61 10.34
C ARG A 268 0.02 4.28 8.97
N LEU A 269 1.02 3.40 8.92
CA LEU A 269 1.71 3.04 7.67
C LEU A 269 0.76 2.45 6.64
N TYR A 270 0.00 1.43 7.00
CA TYR A 270 -0.92 0.77 6.08
C TYR A 270 -2.03 1.70 5.56
N PRO A 271 -2.76 2.46 6.42
CA PRO A 271 -3.76 3.43 5.95
C PRO A 271 -3.16 4.49 5.01
N THR A 272 -1.96 5.03 5.31
CA THR A 272 -1.30 6.03 4.48
C THR A 272 -0.86 5.44 3.14
N SER A 273 -0.30 4.23 3.14
CA SER A 273 0.05 3.49 1.93
C SER A 273 -1.15 3.30 1.00
N ARG A 274 -2.31 2.90 1.55
CA ARG A 274 -3.55 2.75 0.76
C ARG A 274 -4.08 4.08 0.25
N LEU A 275 -4.00 5.14 1.05
CA LEU A 275 -4.41 6.48 0.62
C LEU A 275 -3.62 6.94 -0.60
N VAL A 276 -2.28 6.83 -0.56
CA VAL A 276 -1.41 7.22 -1.66
C VAL A 276 -1.68 6.37 -2.90
N SER A 277 -1.78 5.04 -2.76
CA SER A 277 -2.14 4.14 -3.86
C SER A 277 -3.47 4.50 -4.52
N ASN A 278 -4.49 4.80 -3.73
CA ASN A 278 -5.80 5.19 -4.26
C ASN A 278 -5.80 6.54 -4.98
N ILE A 279 -5.01 7.51 -4.48
CA ILE A 279 -4.92 8.84 -5.08
C ILE A 279 -4.10 8.79 -6.38
N THR A 280 -2.97 8.11 -6.38
CA THR A 280 -2.07 8.05 -7.55
C THR A 280 -2.50 7.03 -8.59
N GLY A 281 -3.41 6.10 -8.23
CA GLY A 281 -3.77 4.97 -9.09
C GLY A 281 -2.66 3.92 -9.23
N MET A 282 -1.53 4.07 -8.53
CA MET A 282 -0.43 3.11 -8.54
C MET A 282 -0.75 1.93 -7.60
N PRO A 283 -0.99 0.71 -8.12
CA PRO A 283 -1.37 -0.42 -7.29
C PRO A 283 -0.17 -0.91 -6.46
N ILE A 284 -0.43 -1.28 -5.22
CA ILE A 284 0.56 -1.90 -4.35
C ILE A 284 0.67 -3.38 -4.74
N PRO A 285 1.86 -3.91 -5.12
CA PRO A 285 2.05 -5.33 -5.33
C PRO A 285 1.61 -6.14 -4.10
N ARG A 286 0.92 -7.25 -4.31
CA ARG A 286 0.42 -8.08 -3.18
C ARG A 286 1.53 -8.56 -2.25
N ASN A 287 2.72 -8.79 -2.80
CA ASN A 287 3.92 -9.23 -2.07
C ASN A 287 4.82 -8.09 -1.59
N LYS A 288 4.38 -6.82 -1.68
CA LYS A 288 5.18 -5.70 -1.17
C LYS A 288 5.44 -5.89 0.32
N ALA A 289 6.68 -5.69 0.73
CA ALA A 289 7.02 -5.78 2.14
C ALA A 289 6.19 -4.79 2.98
N VAL A 290 5.86 -5.15 4.20
CA VAL A 290 5.17 -4.35 5.23
C VAL A 290 3.69 -4.03 4.91
N VAL A 291 3.35 -3.57 3.69
CA VAL A 291 2.01 -3.05 3.34
C VAL A 291 1.29 -3.84 2.25
N GLY A 292 1.91 -4.84 1.67
CA GLY A 292 1.28 -5.73 0.69
C GLY A 292 0.22 -6.63 1.35
N GLU A 293 -0.78 -7.04 0.59
CA GLU A 293 -1.86 -7.92 1.08
C GLU A 293 -1.32 -9.26 1.63
N ASN A 294 -0.23 -9.77 1.03
CA ASN A 294 0.39 -11.03 1.42
C ASN A 294 1.42 -10.88 2.55
N ALA A 295 1.76 -9.65 2.99
CA ALA A 295 2.79 -9.43 4.01
C ALA A 295 2.49 -10.13 5.35
N PHE A 296 1.19 -10.37 5.64
CA PHE A 296 0.69 -11.05 6.84
C PHE A 296 -0.23 -12.22 6.48
N ALA A 297 -0.03 -12.85 5.32
CA ALA A 297 -0.83 -13.98 4.86
C ALA A 297 0.01 -15.25 4.79
N HIS A 298 -0.50 -16.34 5.35
CA HIS A 298 0.15 -17.64 5.35
C HIS A 298 -0.77 -18.70 4.74
N GLU A 299 -0.34 -19.34 3.67
CA GLU A 299 -1.05 -20.43 3.00
C GLU A 299 -0.43 -21.81 3.30
N ALA A 300 0.91 -21.87 3.40
CA ALA A 300 1.62 -23.13 3.59
C ALA A 300 1.30 -23.78 4.96
N GLY A 301 0.88 -25.04 4.96
CA GLY A 301 0.46 -25.76 6.17
C GLY A 301 1.53 -25.80 7.28
N ILE A 302 2.81 -25.89 6.92
CA ILE A 302 3.92 -25.85 7.88
C ILE A 302 4.00 -24.49 8.57
N HIS A 303 3.84 -23.40 7.81
CA HIS A 303 3.83 -22.04 8.33
C HIS A 303 2.61 -21.82 9.24
N GLN A 304 1.42 -22.20 8.76
CA GLN A 304 0.18 -22.10 9.54
C GLN A 304 0.28 -22.86 10.87
N HIS A 305 0.86 -24.07 10.86
CA HIS A 305 1.06 -24.86 12.08
C HIS A 305 2.03 -24.17 13.06
N GLY A 306 3.10 -23.55 12.56
CA GLY A 306 4.04 -22.78 13.37
C GLY A 306 3.36 -21.56 14.00
N MET A 307 2.62 -20.80 13.19
CA MET A 307 1.89 -19.60 13.63
C MET A 307 0.86 -19.89 14.71
N LEU A 308 0.11 -20.99 14.59
CA LEU A 308 -0.87 -21.42 15.61
C LEU A 308 -0.21 -21.80 16.95
N LYS A 309 1.05 -22.20 16.93
CA LYS A 309 1.82 -22.45 18.17
C LYS A 309 2.40 -21.17 18.77
N HIS A 310 3.02 -20.34 17.93
CA HIS A 310 3.57 -19.05 18.33
C HIS A 310 3.82 -18.19 17.10
N HIS A 311 3.25 -16.97 17.06
CA HIS A 311 3.32 -16.07 15.88
C HIS A 311 4.76 -15.81 15.43
N SER A 312 5.72 -15.60 16.34
CA SER A 312 7.12 -15.32 16.01
C SER A 312 7.88 -16.47 15.35
N THR A 313 7.23 -17.63 15.08
CA THR A 313 7.85 -18.72 14.32
C THR A 313 8.08 -18.34 12.85
N TYR A 314 7.19 -17.51 12.29
CA TYR A 314 7.24 -17.09 10.88
C TYR A 314 6.94 -15.60 10.66
N GLU A 315 6.60 -14.83 11.71
CA GLU A 315 6.38 -13.39 11.61
C GLU A 315 7.35 -12.63 12.50
N ILE A 316 8.01 -11.63 11.92
CA ILE A 316 8.87 -10.67 12.61
C ILE A 316 8.12 -9.36 12.95
N LEU A 317 6.95 -9.16 12.35
CA LEU A 317 6.06 -8.01 12.52
C LEU A 317 4.65 -8.52 12.84
N ARG A 318 3.90 -7.75 13.60
CA ARG A 318 2.48 -8.01 13.81
C ARG A 318 1.65 -7.07 12.93
N PRO A 319 0.50 -7.50 12.41
CA PRO A 319 -0.39 -6.66 11.60
C PRO A 319 -0.74 -5.33 12.27
N GLU A 320 -0.99 -5.37 13.59
CA GLU A 320 -1.33 -4.19 14.38
C GLU A 320 -0.21 -3.16 14.42
N ASP A 321 1.06 -3.60 14.33
CA ASP A 321 2.22 -2.71 14.32
C ASP A 321 2.21 -1.75 13.12
N VAL A 322 1.52 -2.11 12.05
CA VAL A 322 1.40 -1.30 10.82
C VAL A 322 -0.01 -0.76 10.55
N GLY A 323 -0.97 -1.06 11.43
CA GLY A 323 -2.34 -0.58 11.34
C GLY A 323 -3.33 -1.51 10.63
N LEU A 324 -2.98 -2.80 10.53
CA LEU A 324 -3.90 -3.86 10.11
C LEU A 324 -4.54 -4.52 11.33
N SER A 325 -5.81 -4.88 11.22
CA SER A 325 -6.55 -5.43 12.38
C SER A 325 -6.28 -6.90 12.68
N ARG A 326 -5.83 -7.70 11.70
CA ARG A 326 -5.55 -9.15 11.85
C ARG A 326 -4.68 -9.71 10.72
N SER A 327 -3.91 -10.79 11.04
CA SER A 327 -3.33 -11.67 10.02
C SER A 327 -4.44 -12.48 9.33
N HIS A 328 -4.34 -12.69 8.03
CA HIS A 328 -5.25 -13.56 7.29
C HIS A 328 -4.61 -14.95 7.08
N LEU A 329 -5.20 -15.99 7.71
CA LEU A 329 -4.92 -17.36 7.31
C LEU A 329 -5.67 -17.61 6.00
N VAL A 330 -4.96 -17.53 4.89
CA VAL A 330 -5.50 -17.85 3.56
C VAL A 330 -5.51 -19.38 3.43
N LEU A 331 -6.70 -19.96 3.22
CA LEU A 331 -6.81 -21.37 2.91
C LEU A 331 -6.71 -21.58 1.40
N GLY A 332 -5.82 -22.48 1.00
CA GLY A 332 -5.56 -22.82 -0.39
C GLY A 332 -5.01 -24.24 -0.54
N LYS A 333 -4.53 -24.58 -1.73
CA LYS A 333 -4.04 -25.95 -2.03
C LYS A 333 -2.90 -26.43 -1.12
N HIS A 334 -2.13 -25.51 -0.54
CA HIS A 334 -1.00 -25.80 0.36
C HIS A 334 -1.42 -25.89 1.83
N SER A 335 -2.67 -25.53 2.18
CA SER A 335 -3.17 -25.60 3.55
C SER A 335 -3.29 -27.04 4.03
N GLY A 336 -2.81 -27.29 5.25
CA GLY A 336 -2.86 -28.59 5.90
C GLY A 336 -4.19 -28.84 6.63
N ARG A 337 -4.42 -30.12 7.01
CA ARG A 337 -5.62 -30.58 7.74
C ARG A 337 -5.90 -29.79 9.03
N HIS A 338 -4.85 -29.42 9.74
CA HIS A 338 -4.98 -28.71 11.01
C HIS A 338 -5.54 -27.29 10.81
N ALA A 339 -4.99 -26.53 9.87
CA ALA A 339 -5.47 -25.17 9.58
C ALA A 339 -6.90 -25.17 9.05
N PHE A 340 -7.26 -26.16 8.21
CA PHE A 340 -8.62 -26.32 7.72
C PHE A 340 -9.59 -26.67 8.87
N ARG A 341 -9.21 -27.57 9.78
CA ARG A 341 -10.01 -27.94 10.95
C ARG A 341 -10.27 -26.73 11.87
N GLU A 342 -9.24 -25.95 12.16
CA GLU A 342 -9.38 -24.73 12.97
C GLU A 342 -10.31 -23.70 12.31
N ARG A 343 -10.23 -23.57 10.97
CA ARG A 343 -11.12 -22.66 10.25
C ARG A 343 -12.57 -23.14 10.26
N VAL A 344 -12.80 -24.43 10.02
CA VAL A 344 -14.13 -25.05 10.12
C VAL A 344 -14.75 -24.83 11.50
N LYS A 345 -13.96 -25.03 12.58
CA LYS A 345 -14.39 -24.74 13.96
C LYS A 345 -14.69 -23.26 14.18
N ALA A 346 -13.81 -22.36 13.67
CA ALA A 346 -14.00 -20.90 13.79
C ALA A 346 -15.27 -20.43 13.08
N LEU A 347 -15.68 -21.12 12.00
CA LEU A 347 -16.95 -20.91 11.31
C LEU A 347 -18.14 -21.56 12.05
N GLY A 348 -17.89 -22.23 13.18
CA GLY A 348 -18.87 -22.81 14.06
C GLY A 348 -19.31 -24.20 13.62
N PHE A 349 -18.57 -24.95 12.81
CA PHE A 349 -18.91 -26.31 12.41
C PHE A 349 -18.11 -27.33 13.20
N GLU A 350 -18.80 -28.36 13.72
CA GLU A 350 -18.23 -29.53 14.35
C GLU A 350 -18.49 -30.75 13.44
N LEU A 351 -17.44 -31.27 12.84
CA LEU A 351 -17.47 -32.44 11.97
C LEU A 351 -16.86 -33.64 12.70
N ASP A 352 -17.45 -34.79 12.55
CA ASP A 352 -16.78 -36.02 12.93
C ASP A 352 -15.58 -36.32 12.00
N GLU A 353 -14.76 -37.33 12.33
CA GLU A 353 -13.53 -37.59 11.58
C GLU A 353 -13.80 -38.07 10.15
N ALA A 354 -14.89 -38.77 9.90
CA ALA A 354 -15.27 -39.25 8.56
C ALA A 354 -15.81 -38.12 7.69
N GLU A 355 -16.66 -37.28 8.24
CA GLU A 355 -17.17 -36.05 7.61
C GLU A 355 -16.04 -35.09 7.29
N PHE A 356 -15.17 -34.87 8.27
CA PHE A 356 -13.99 -33.97 8.10
C PHE A 356 -13.09 -34.46 6.95
N ASN A 357 -12.82 -35.78 6.86
CA ASN A 357 -11.99 -36.33 5.80
C ASN A 357 -12.60 -36.06 4.42
N ARG A 358 -13.91 -36.33 4.27
CA ARG A 358 -14.63 -36.08 3.02
C ARG A 358 -14.59 -34.60 2.63
N VAL A 359 -14.91 -33.70 3.56
CA VAL A 359 -14.92 -32.25 3.31
C VAL A 359 -13.53 -31.74 3.01
N PHE A 360 -12.50 -32.28 3.66
CA PHE A 360 -11.11 -31.91 3.39
C PHE A 360 -10.64 -32.33 2.00
N GLU A 361 -11.04 -33.50 1.50
CA GLU A 361 -10.75 -33.95 0.13
C GLU A 361 -11.45 -33.04 -0.90
N GLU A 362 -12.72 -32.70 -0.69
CA GLU A 362 -13.47 -31.77 -1.54
C GLU A 362 -12.86 -30.35 -1.48
N PHE A 363 -12.41 -29.90 -0.31
CA PHE A 363 -11.66 -28.66 -0.16
C PHE A 363 -10.38 -28.66 -1.00
N LYS A 364 -9.60 -29.76 -0.97
CA LYS A 364 -8.38 -29.86 -1.79
C LYS A 364 -8.69 -29.84 -3.28
N ALA A 365 -9.72 -30.56 -3.71
CA ALA A 365 -10.17 -30.56 -5.10
C ALA A 365 -10.69 -29.19 -5.57
N LEU A 366 -11.31 -28.42 -4.67
CA LEU A 366 -11.74 -27.04 -4.95
C LEU A 366 -10.55 -26.09 -4.99
N ALA A 367 -9.60 -26.26 -4.08
CA ALA A 367 -8.37 -25.45 -4.00
C ALA A 367 -7.44 -25.63 -5.21
N ASP A 368 -7.50 -26.78 -5.88
CA ASP A 368 -6.78 -27.00 -7.15
C ASP A 368 -7.41 -26.23 -8.33
N LYS A 369 -8.69 -25.86 -8.22
CA LYS A 369 -9.45 -25.18 -9.26
C LYS A 369 -9.59 -23.67 -9.02
N LYS A 370 -9.52 -23.23 -7.77
CA LYS A 370 -9.67 -21.81 -7.37
C LYS A 370 -8.37 -21.28 -6.77
N LYS A 371 -7.93 -20.10 -7.21
CA LYS A 371 -6.73 -19.41 -6.66
C LYS A 371 -6.91 -18.98 -5.21
N GLU A 372 -8.11 -18.62 -4.81
CA GLU A 372 -8.45 -18.13 -3.47
C GLU A 372 -9.73 -18.80 -2.97
N LEU A 373 -9.72 -19.23 -1.72
CA LEU A 373 -10.87 -19.83 -1.04
C LEU A 373 -11.28 -18.94 0.14
N PHE A 374 -12.56 -18.68 0.22
CA PHE A 374 -13.18 -17.83 1.24
C PHE A 374 -14.02 -18.68 2.20
N ASP A 375 -14.37 -18.10 3.35
CA ASP A 375 -15.21 -18.74 4.35
C ASP A 375 -16.50 -19.31 3.77
N GLY A 376 -17.15 -18.57 2.88
CA GLY A 376 -18.34 -19.05 2.20
C GLY A 376 -18.13 -20.29 1.29
N ASP A 377 -16.91 -20.50 0.76
CA ASP A 377 -16.58 -21.74 0.03
C ASP A 377 -16.52 -22.94 0.99
N ILE A 378 -15.91 -22.72 2.17
CA ILE A 378 -15.76 -23.75 3.20
C ILE A 378 -17.14 -24.11 3.78
N GLU A 379 -17.94 -23.11 4.11
CA GLU A 379 -19.32 -23.29 4.58
C GLU A 379 -20.15 -24.11 3.57
N ALA A 380 -20.05 -23.77 2.27
CA ALA A 380 -20.74 -24.50 1.21
C ALA A 380 -20.29 -25.95 1.10
N LEU A 381 -19.00 -26.25 1.27
CA LEU A 381 -18.49 -27.63 1.27
C LEU A 381 -19.04 -28.41 2.47
N VAL A 382 -19.04 -27.84 3.67
CA VAL A 382 -19.56 -28.47 4.88
C VAL A 382 -21.06 -28.73 4.74
N LEU A 383 -21.84 -27.74 4.31
CA LEU A 383 -23.28 -27.86 4.14
C LEU A 383 -23.70 -28.89 3.05
N ARG A 384 -22.91 -29.01 1.96
CA ARG A 384 -23.09 -30.06 0.97
C ARG A 384 -22.85 -31.46 1.55
N ALA A 385 -21.83 -31.59 2.39
CA ALA A 385 -21.53 -32.84 3.07
C ALA A 385 -22.67 -33.27 4.02
N GLU A 386 -23.41 -32.31 4.58
CA GLU A 386 -24.62 -32.51 5.40
C GLU A 386 -25.89 -32.75 4.54
N GLY A 387 -25.79 -32.81 3.19
CA GLY A 387 -26.90 -33.14 2.28
C GLY A 387 -27.64 -31.95 1.67
N ALA A 388 -27.14 -30.73 1.84
CA ALA A 388 -27.70 -29.54 1.17
C ALA A 388 -27.25 -29.51 -0.32
N ALA A 389 -28.22 -29.58 -1.24
CA ALA A 389 -28.01 -29.51 -2.69
C ALA A 389 -27.51 -28.11 -3.16
N ASN A 390 -27.18 -27.96 -4.46
CA ASN A 390 -26.92 -26.68 -5.12
C ASN A 390 -27.89 -25.60 -4.63
N GLY A 391 -27.36 -24.39 -4.33
CA GLY A 391 -28.09 -23.32 -3.65
C GLY A 391 -29.57 -23.11 -4.03
N PRO A 392 -30.35 -22.47 -3.15
CA PRO A 392 -31.81 -22.50 -3.25
C PRO A 392 -32.39 -21.78 -4.49
N TRP A 393 -31.64 -20.81 -5.06
CA TRP A 393 -32.13 -20.02 -6.19
C TRP A 393 -31.46 -20.37 -7.51
N THR A 394 -32.26 -20.48 -8.57
CA THR A 394 -31.84 -20.71 -9.96
C THR A 394 -32.30 -19.53 -10.81
N LEU A 395 -31.43 -18.99 -11.65
CA LEU A 395 -31.76 -17.95 -12.63
C LEU A 395 -32.51 -18.60 -13.79
N LEU A 396 -33.79 -18.19 -14.01
CA LEU A 396 -34.62 -18.64 -15.12
C LEU A 396 -34.54 -17.68 -16.32
N ASP A 397 -34.53 -16.36 -16.06
CA ASP A 397 -34.50 -15.33 -17.11
C ASP A 397 -33.86 -14.05 -16.60
N LEU A 398 -33.21 -13.33 -17.52
CA LEU A 398 -32.59 -12.05 -17.32
C LEU A 398 -32.83 -11.18 -18.54
N GLN A 399 -33.50 -10.06 -18.35
CA GLN A 399 -33.65 -9.00 -19.36
C GLN A 399 -33.03 -7.72 -18.85
N THR A 400 -32.26 -7.06 -19.69
CA THR A 400 -31.66 -5.76 -19.36
C THR A 400 -31.84 -4.78 -20.51
N VAL A 401 -32.17 -3.54 -20.18
CA VAL A 401 -32.29 -2.42 -21.12
C VAL A 401 -31.43 -1.28 -20.62
N ALA A 402 -30.53 -0.82 -21.47
CA ALA A 402 -29.67 0.31 -21.16
C ALA A 402 -29.68 1.33 -22.30
N HIS A 403 -29.84 2.60 -21.95
CA HIS A 403 -29.76 3.75 -22.84
C HIS A 403 -28.74 4.76 -22.30
N MET A 404 -28.13 5.54 -23.18
CA MET A 404 -27.24 6.61 -22.74
C MET A 404 -28.02 7.68 -21.95
N ASN A 405 -27.45 8.07 -20.79
CA ASN A 405 -27.99 9.13 -19.92
C ASN A 405 -29.38 8.82 -19.27
N VAL A 406 -29.77 7.55 -19.22
CA VAL A 406 -30.98 7.09 -18.54
C VAL A 406 -30.59 5.91 -17.64
N PRO A 407 -31.14 5.78 -16.42
CA PRO A 407 -30.91 4.60 -15.58
C PRO A 407 -31.22 3.32 -16.35
N ALA A 408 -30.35 2.32 -16.22
CA ALA A 408 -30.59 1.02 -16.84
C ALA A 408 -31.71 0.27 -16.10
N GLU A 409 -32.46 -0.55 -16.81
CA GLU A 409 -33.50 -1.41 -16.26
C GLU A 409 -33.07 -2.88 -16.34
N ALA A 410 -33.38 -3.67 -15.31
CA ALA A 410 -33.22 -5.12 -15.33
C ALA A 410 -34.46 -5.80 -14.79
N VAL A 411 -34.88 -6.88 -15.44
CA VAL A 411 -35.89 -7.83 -14.97
C VAL A 411 -35.20 -9.18 -14.74
N VAL A 412 -35.27 -9.68 -13.51
CA VAL A 412 -34.69 -10.96 -13.12
C VAL A 412 -35.83 -11.89 -12.69
N ARG A 413 -35.84 -13.11 -13.22
CA ARG A 413 -36.75 -14.17 -12.85
C ARG A 413 -35.98 -15.32 -12.23
N LEU A 414 -36.25 -15.60 -10.96
CA LEU A 414 -35.59 -16.65 -10.16
C LEU A 414 -36.57 -17.72 -9.76
N GLN A 415 -36.11 -18.97 -9.65
CA GLN A 415 -36.83 -20.06 -9.06
C GLN A 415 -36.14 -20.54 -7.80
N HIS A 416 -36.86 -20.63 -6.70
CA HIS A 416 -36.37 -21.21 -5.46
C HIS A 416 -36.58 -22.72 -5.43
N ALA A 417 -35.77 -23.47 -4.68
CA ALA A 417 -35.83 -24.92 -4.56
C ALA A 417 -37.17 -25.47 -4.01
N ASP A 418 -37.94 -24.64 -3.28
CA ASP A 418 -39.29 -24.94 -2.80
C ASP A 418 -40.39 -24.76 -3.86
N GLY A 419 -40.01 -24.39 -5.09
CA GLY A 419 -40.93 -24.20 -6.21
C GLY A 419 -41.44 -22.76 -6.39
N ARG A 420 -41.16 -21.83 -5.49
CA ARG A 420 -41.51 -20.42 -5.65
C ARG A 420 -40.78 -19.81 -6.85
N VAL A 421 -41.47 -18.99 -7.61
CA VAL A 421 -40.88 -18.16 -8.65
C VAL A 421 -41.01 -16.70 -8.23
N ALA A 422 -39.88 -15.96 -8.27
CA ALA A 422 -39.83 -14.55 -8.00
C ALA A 422 -39.35 -13.81 -9.26
N GLU A 423 -40.11 -12.80 -9.68
CA GLU A 423 -39.78 -11.92 -10.78
C GLU A 423 -39.73 -10.47 -10.24
N ARG A 424 -38.68 -9.76 -10.52
CA ARG A 424 -38.49 -8.38 -10.07
C ARG A 424 -37.84 -7.53 -11.16
N ALA A 425 -38.38 -6.34 -11.32
CA ALA A 425 -37.84 -5.28 -12.17
C ALA A 425 -37.26 -4.18 -11.28
N THR A 426 -36.05 -3.73 -11.58
CA THR A 426 -35.40 -2.62 -10.88
C THR A 426 -34.61 -1.75 -11.85
N THR A 427 -34.24 -0.55 -11.38
CA THR A 427 -33.38 0.38 -12.09
C THR A 427 -32.03 0.52 -11.38
N GLY A 428 -30.98 0.82 -12.14
CA GLY A 428 -29.63 1.03 -11.62
C GLY A 428 -28.81 1.98 -12.48
N ASP A 429 -27.61 2.33 -11.99
CA ASP A 429 -26.68 3.19 -12.72
C ASP A 429 -26.16 2.54 -14.01
N GLY A 430 -26.23 1.20 -14.08
CA GLY A 430 -25.92 0.41 -15.23
C GLY A 430 -26.63 -0.96 -15.19
N PRO A 431 -26.59 -1.75 -16.29
CA PRO A 431 -27.33 -3.02 -16.39
C PRO A 431 -26.91 -4.04 -15.34
N VAL A 432 -25.66 -4.06 -14.91
CA VAL A 432 -25.17 -4.95 -13.85
C VAL A 432 -25.72 -4.53 -12.48
N ASP A 433 -25.69 -3.24 -12.15
CA ASP A 433 -26.25 -2.71 -10.90
C ASP A 433 -27.77 -2.94 -10.81
N ALA A 434 -28.49 -2.73 -11.92
CA ALA A 434 -29.91 -3.01 -12.01
C ALA A 434 -30.20 -4.51 -11.76
N ALA A 435 -29.40 -5.42 -12.36
CA ALA A 435 -29.57 -6.87 -12.17
C ALA A 435 -29.27 -7.30 -10.72
N PHE A 436 -28.25 -6.75 -10.07
CA PHE A 436 -27.93 -7.04 -8.67
C PHE A 436 -29.08 -6.62 -7.74
N LYS A 437 -29.58 -5.39 -7.90
CA LYS A 437 -30.74 -4.89 -7.16
C LYS A 437 -32.00 -5.75 -7.38
N ALA A 438 -32.20 -6.24 -8.60
CA ALA A 438 -33.33 -7.12 -8.90
C ALA A 438 -33.22 -8.47 -8.16
N ILE A 439 -32.02 -9.04 -8.05
CA ILE A 439 -31.77 -10.25 -7.26
C ILE A 439 -32.00 -9.97 -5.77
N GLU A 440 -31.49 -8.88 -5.22
CA GLU A 440 -31.74 -8.51 -3.83
C GLU A 440 -33.24 -8.35 -3.53
N ALA A 441 -33.96 -7.67 -4.41
CA ALA A 441 -35.40 -7.49 -4.29
C ALA A 441 -36.18 -8.81 -4.44
N ALA A 442 -35.69 -9.78 -5.24
CA ALA A 442 -36.31 -11.07 -5.44
C ALA A 442 -36.07 -12.02 -4.26
N THR A 443 -34.91 -11.99 -3.66
CA THR A 443 -34.47 -12.88 -2.58
C THR A 443 -34.70 -12.32 -1.19
N GLY A 444 -34.80 -11.00 -1.05
CA GLY A 444 -34.87 -10.28 0.24
C GLY A 444 -33.52 -10.21 0.98
N ILE A 445 -32.43 -10.59 0.34
CA ILE A 445 -31.07 -10.56 0.90
C ILE A 445 -30.35 -9.35 0.33
N ASN A 446 -30.10 -8.33 1.16
CA ASN A 446 -29.35 -7.13 0.80
C ASN A 446 -27.91 -7.29 1.27
N VAL A 447 -26.95 -7.00 0.40
CA VAL A 447 -25.52 -7.17 0.64
C VAL A 447 -24.74 -5.90 0.33
N MET A 448 -23.57 -5.76 0.89
CA MET A 448 -22.66 -4.67 0.54
C MET A 448 -21.62 -5.15 -0.47
N LEU A 449 -21.72 -4.67 -1.71
CA LEU A 449 -20.70 -4.93 -2.74
C LEU A 449 -19.38 -4.29 -2.32
N ARG A 450 -18.32 -5.08 -2.20
CA ARG A 450 -16.98 -4.63 -1.85
C ARG A 450 -16.08 -4.50 -3.07
N LYS A 451 -16.18 -5.45 -4.00
CA LYS A 451 -15.36 -5.46 -5.21
C LYS A 451 -16.09 -6.18 -6.33
N PHE A 452 -15.96 -5.69 -7.54
CA PHE A 452 -16.44 -6.30 -8.76
C PHE A 452 -15.33 -6.25 -9.81
N GLU A 453 -15.02 -7.41 -10.40
CA GLU A 453 -13.94 -7.56 -11.37
C GLU A 453 -14.45 -8.32 -12.58
N VAL A 454 -13.96 -7.93 -13.74
CA VAL A 454 -14.22 -8.62 -15.01
C VAL A 454 -12.89 -8.91 -15.68
N HIS A 455 -12.67 -10.17 -16.04
CA HIS A 455 -11.45 -10.63 -16.70
C HIS A 455 -11.79 -11.32 -18.00
N GLY A 456 -11.07 -11.02 -19.08
CA GLY A 456 -11.11 -11.80 -20.32
C GLY A 456 -10.48 -13.16 -20.08
N VAL A 457 -11.20 -14.24 -20.44
CA VAL A 457 -10.72 -15.63 -20.27
C VAL A 457 -10.20 -16.18 -21.60
N THR A 458 -10.82 -15.77 -22.73
CA THR A 458 -10.43 -16.17 -24.07
C THR A 458 -10.25 -14.94 -24.97
N GLU A 459 -9.64 -15.12 -26.14
CA GLU A 459 -9.46 -14.07 -27.15
C GLU A 459 -10.46 -14.25 -28.30
N GLY A 460 -10.80 -13.18 -29.00
CA GLY A 460 -11.69 -13.18 -30.18
C GLY A 460 -13.01 -12.44 -29.96
N GLU A 461 -13.84 -12.38 -31.02
CA GLU A 461 -15.13 -11.67 -30.97
C GLU A 461 -16.17 -12.35 -30.05
N ASP A 462 -16.00 -13.64 -29.80
CA ASP A 462 -16.80 -14.47 -28.90
C ASP A 462 -16.09 -14.76 -27.55
N ALA A 463 -15.13 -13.90 -27.19
CA ALA A 463 -14.37 -14.04 -25.95
C ALA A 463 -15.27 -14.17 -24.73
N GLN A 464 -14.96 -15.15 -23.90
CA GLN A 464 -15.63 -15.33 -22.60
C GLN A 464 -15.05 -14.39 -21.56
N GLY A 465 -15.92 -13.74 -20.78
CA GLY A 465 -15.57 -12.93 -19.63
C GLY A 465 -15.91 -13.62 -18.33
N GLU A 466 -14.95 -13.70 -17.40
CA GLU A 466 -15.20 -14.07 -16.02
C GLU A 466 -15.61 -12.82 -15.24
N ALA A 467 -16.77 -12.86 -14.60
CA ALA A 467 -17.17 -11.89 -13.60
C ALA A 467 -16.90 -12.45 -12.21
N VAL A 468 -16.26 -11.64 -11.35
CA VAL A 468 -15.97 -11.98 -9.96
C VAL A 468 -16.59 -10.92 -9.07
N VAL A 469 -17.39 -11.34 -8.10
CA VAL A 469 -18.12 -10.47 -7.17
C VAL A 469 -17.70 -10.78 -5.75
N TYR A 470 -17.34 -9.74 -5.00
CA TYR A 470 -17.05 -9.82 -3.56
C TYR A 470 -18.08 -8.97 -2.82
N VAL A 471 -18.76 -9.56 -1.87
CA VAL A 471 -19.73 -8.87 -1.04
C VAL A 471 -19.44 -9.10 0.44
N GLU A 472 -19.89 -8.17 1.26
CA GLU A 472 -19.92 -8.32 2.72
C GLU A 472 -21.37 -8.47 3.20
N TYR A 473 -21.60 -9.48 4.02
CA TYR A 473 -22.85 -9.74 4.71
C TYR A 473 -22.59 -10.23 6.13
N ASN A 474 -23.16 -9.56 7.13
CA ASN A 474 -22.95 -9.84 8.56
C ASN A 474 -21.45 -9.97 8.94
N GLN A 475 -20.62 -9.01 8.50
CA GLN A 475 -19.16 -8.95 8.73
C GLN A 475 -18.37 -10.13 8.11
N ARG A 476 -18.96 -10.88 7.20
CA ARG A 476 -18.30 -11.95 6.44
C ARG A 476 -18.22 -11.58 4.97
N THR A 477 -17.13 -11.95 4.34
CA THR A 477 -16.91 -11.74 2.91
C THR A 477 -17.26 -13.01 2.14
N TYR A 478 -18.10 -12.85 1.12
CA TYR A 478 -18.47 -13.91 0.19
C TYR A 478 -17.96 -13.55 -1.20
N ARG A 479 -17.50 -14.56 -1.94
CA ARG A 479 -17.07 -14.43 -3.34
C ARG A 479 -17.90 -15.32 -4.22
N GLY A 480 -18.40 -14.80 -5.34
CA GLY A 480 -19.00 -15.58 -6.43
C GLY A 480 -18.27 -15.31 -7.74
N SER A 481 -18.28 -16.27 -8.65
CA SER A 481 -17.72 -16.08 -9.99
C SER A 481 -18.51 -16.89 -11.02
N SER A 482 -18.59 -16.35 -12.23
CA SER A 482 -19.21 -17.02 -13.37
C SER A 482 -18.55 -16.58 -14.67
N VAL A 483 -18.59 -17.45 -15.67
CA VAL A 483 -18.01 -17.21 -17.00
C VAL A 483 -19.14 -17.28 -18.04
N SER A 484 -19.20 -16.29 -18.92
CA SER A 484 -20.11 -16.25 -20.07
C SER A 484 -19.53 -15.37 -21.17
N THR A 485 -19.98 -15.55 -22.41
CA THR A 485 -19.77 -14.59 -23.50
C THR A 485 -20.57 -13.30 -23.30
N ASN A 486 -21.60 -13.32 -22.45
CA ASN A 486 -22.37 -12.15 -22.03
C ASN A 486 -21.96 -11.75 -20.61
N ILE A 487 -21.28 -10.61 -20.50
CA ILE A 487 -20.73 -10.13 -19.21
C ILE A 487 -21.83 -9.77 -18.19
N ILE A 488 -23.00 -9.35 -18.63
CA ILE A 488 -24.14 -9.07 -17.75
C ILE A 488 -24.65 -10.38 -17.16
N GLU A 489 -24.76 -11.42 -17.97
CA GLU A 489 -25.16 -12.75 -17.53
C GLU A 489 -24.14 -13.35 -16.55
N SER A 490 -22.84 -13.30 -16.86
CA SER A 490 -21.81 -13.81 -15.95
C SER A 490 -21.81 -13.05 -14.62
N SER A 491 -21.96 -11.71 -14.64
CA SER A 491 -22.06 -10.89 -13.43
C SER A 491 -23.28 -11.26 -12.59
N THR A 492 -24.44 -11.42 -13.21
CA THR A 492 -25.70 -11.80 -12.57
C THR A 492 -25.61 -13.17 -11.91
N LYS A 493 -25.03 -14.16 -12.61
CA LYS A 493 -24.82 -15.51 -12.08
C LYS A 493 -23.82 -15.53 -10.94
N ALA A 494 -22.72 -14.76 -11.03
CA ALA A 494 -21.73 -14.62 -9.97
C ALA A 494 -22.35 -14.03 -8.69
N PHE A 495 -23.22 -13.02 -8.84
CA PHE A 495 -23.91 -12.42 -7.71
C PHE A 495 -24.94 -13.39 -7.10
N LEU A 496 -25.70 -14.10 -7.92
CA LEU A 496 -26.67 -15.10 -7.46
C LEU A 496 -25.98 -16.25 -6.70
N GLU A 497 -24.77 -16.65 -7.12
CA GLU A 497 -23.97 -17.64 -6.39
C GLU A 497 -23.69 -17.17 -4.95
N VAL A 498 -23.37 -15.89 -4.76
CA VAL A 498 -23.14 -15.29 -3.44
C VAL A 498 -24.44 -15.32 -2.61
N ILE A 499 -25.55 -14.90 -3.17
CA ILE A 499 -26.86 -14.90 -2.48
C ILE A 499 -27.23 -16.33 -2.04
N ASN A 500 -27.03 -17.31 -2.89
CA ASN A 500 -27.27 -18.72 -2.57
C ASN A 500 -26.42 -19.20 -1.39
N ARG A 501 -25.16 -18.82 -1.34
CA ARG A 501 -24.25 -19.15 -0.22
C ARG A 501 -24.68 -18.51 1.10
N ILE A 502 -25.14 -17.26 1.04
CA ILE A 502 -25.64 -16.54 2.21
C ILE A 502 -26.89 -17.24 2.76
N GLU A 503 -27.83 -17.61 1.90
CA GLU A 503 -29.08 -18.27 2.34
C GLU A 503 -28.81 -19.65 2.93
N LEU A 504 -27.92 -20.45 2.33
CA LEU A 504 -27.47 -21.73 2.89
C LEU A 504 -26.83 -21.59 4.26
N SER A 505 -25.96 -20.57 4.43
CA SER A 505 -25.34 -20.26 5.73
C SER A 505 -26.37 -19.92 6.81
N GLN A 506 -27.42 -19.16 6.46
CA GLN A 506 -28.52 -18.82 7.36
C GLN A 506 -29.37 -20.07 7.75
N ALA A 507 -29.65 -20.94 6.79
CA ALA A 507 -30.38 -22.17 7.03
C ALA A 507 -29.60 -23.11 7.98
N GLY A 508 -28.29 -23.26 7.79
CA GLY A 508 -27.41 -24.02 8.68
C GLY A 508 -27.41 -23.50 10.12
N THR A 509 -27.42 -22.18 10.29
CA THR A 509 -27.46 -21.56 11.62
C THR A 509 -28.78 -21.80 12.32
N ARG A 510 -29.93 -21.71 11.63
CA ARG A 510 -31.26 -21.96 12.18
C ARG A 510 -31.43 -23.42 12.64
N SER A 511 -30.99 -24.40 11.83
CA SER A 511 -31.05 -25.80 12.18
C SER A 511 -30.18 -26.18 13.39
N ARG A 512 -29.12 -25.42 13.67
CA ARG A 512 -28.26 -25.56 14.84
C ARG A 512 -28.94 -25.03 16.11
N ASP A 513 -29.50 -23.84 16.05
CA ASP A 513 -30.17 -23.22 17.19
C ASP A 513 -31.36 -24.11 17.64
N GLU A 514 -32.06 -24.73 16.70
CA GLU A 514 -33.12 -25.71 16.98
C GLU A 514 -32.58 -26.99 17.62
N ARG A 515 -31.45 -27.54 17.19
CA ARG A 515 -30.80 -28.71 17.80
C ARG A 515 -30.23 -28.42 19.19
N THR A 516 -29.63 -27.24 19.37
CA THR A 516 -29.08 -26.82 20.68
C THR A 516 -30.21 -26.52 21.67
N GLY A 517 -31.32 -25.92 21.23
CA GLY A 517 -32.50 -25.67 22.03
C GLY A 517 -33.21 -26.99 22.44
N ALA A 518 -33.29 -27.95 21.53
CA ALA A 518 -33.87 -29.29 21.82
C ALA A 518 -32.98 -30.07 22.81
N ALA A 519 -31.64 -29.96 22.72
CA ALA A 519 -30.72 -30.60 23.65
C ALA A 519 -30.80 -30.00 25.07
N GLN A 520 -30.98 -28.68 25.19
CA GLN A 520 -31.17 -27.99 26.47
C GLN A 520 -32.52 -28.33 27.11
N VAL A 521 -33.59 -28.46 26.33
CA VAL A 521 -34.91 -28.89 26.82
C VAL A 521 -34.89 -30.34 27.30
N ALA A 522 -34.14 -31.22 26.63
CA ALA A 522 -33.97 -32.61 27.06
C ALA A 522 -33.13 -32.76 28.36
N GLN A 523 -32.18 -31.85 28.62
CA GLN A 523 -31.40 -31.85 29.86
C GLN A 523 -32.14 -31.23 31.08
N THR A 524 -33.21 -30.47 30.86
CA THR A 524 -34.03 -29.90 31.95
C THR A 524 -35.23 -30.80 32.32
N ALA A 525 -35.42 -31.90 31.60
CA ALA A 525 -36.54 -32.84 31.81
C ALA A 525 -36.13 -34.20 32.47
N VAL A 526 -34.91 -34.25 33.05
CA VAL A 526 -34.43 -35.41 33.88
C VAL A 526 -34.18 -34.91 35.34
#